data_5640621c7b806495461800841f8ff50a
#
_entry.id   5640621c7b806495461800841f8ff50a
#
_cell.length_a   1.000
_cell.length_b   1.000
_cell.length_c   1.000
_cell.angle_alpha   90.00
_cell.angle_beta   90.00
_cell.angle_gamma   90.00
#
_symmetry.space_group_name_H-M   'P 1'
#
loop_
_entity.id
_entity.type
_entity.pdbx_description
1 polymer ?
#
loop_
_entity_poly.entity_id
_entity_poly.type
_entity_poly.pdbx_seq_one_letter_code
_entity_poly.pdbx_strand_id
1 'polypeptide(L)'
;MNVLAIETATGACAVGLANAQRQEIRVLDLGRRHTEVLAAGISELLHEMGLRPRDLERVVVDVGPGLFTGLRVGVATAIGLGEGLGCPLVAVTSLELLAHGAALAGLHAIVVAAVDGRRGAVFVQTFRVGDEGVSAVGPAQVTTARNVVIEWATNGAPVVFTGDGVERYLSDFAAVPNGQVFDQPVPSVAAALALGERREPSERVVPLYLREADAVANFTTREREP
;
A
#
# COMPACT_ATOMS: atom_id res chain seq x y z
N MET A 1 3.13 19.00 -12.45
CA MET A 1 3.19 17.60 -12.96
C MET A 1 1.86 16.91 -12.64
N ASN A 2 1.28 16.18 -13.61
CA ASN A 2 0.03 15.43 -13.43
C ASN A 2 0.38 14.00 -12.99
N VAL A 3 0.16 13.67 -11.73
CA VAL A 3 0.53 12.39 -11.11
C VAL A 3 -0.73 11.61 -10.74
N LEU A 4 -0.84 10.38 -11.21
CA LEU A 4 -1.85 9.41 -10.80
C LEU A 4 -1.25 8.45 -9.77
N ALA A 5 -1.93 8.22 -8.64
CA ALA A 5 -1.59 7.20 -7.66
C ALA A 5 -2.65 6.11 -7.62
N ILE A 6 -2.22 4.85 -7.53
CA ILE A 6 -3.08 3.66 -7.50
C ILE A 6 -2.74 2.85 -6.24
N GLU A 7 -3.74 2.63 -5.38
CA GLU A 7 -3.69 1.80 -4.17
C GLU A 7 -4.74 0.69 -4.25
N THR A 8 -4.27 -0.54 -4.27
CA THR A 8 -5.13 -1.75 -4.34
C THR A 8 -4.55 -2.91 -3.53
N ALA A 9 -3.55 -2.63 -2.71
CA ALA A 9 -2.80 -3.67 -1.98
C ALA A 9 -3.56 -4.23 -0.77
N THR A 10 -4.50 -3.46 -0.22
CA THR A 10 -5.29 -3.84 0.95
C THR A 10 -6.75 -4.20 0.59
N GLY A 11 -7.64 -4.19 1.58
CA GLY A 11 -9.08 -4.33 1.34
C GLY A 11 -9.73 -3.13 0.65
N ALA A 12 -9.01 -2.02 0.54
CA ALA A 12 -9.46 -0.83 -0.16
C ALA A 12 -9.00 -0.82 -1.62
N CYS A 13 -9.78 -0.16 -2.49
CA CYS A 13 -9.35 0.27 -3.80
C CYS A 13 -9.43 1.78 -3.81
N ALA A 14 -8.30 2.46 -3.93
CA ALA A 14 -8.24 3.91 -3.88
C ALA A 14 -7.34 4.46 -4.99
N VAL A 15 -7.67 5.64 -5.47
CA VAL A 15 -6.90 6.37 -6.48
C VAL A 15 -6.74 7.83 -6.07
N GLY A 16 -5.67 8.44 -6.52
CA GLY A 16 -5.45 9.87 -6.36
C GLY A 16 -4.91 10.48 -7.63
N LEU A 17 -5.23 11.71 -7.87
CA LEU A 17 -4.71 12.51 -8.98
C LEU A 17 -4.30 13.88 -8.45
N ALA A 18 -3.07 14.26 -8.72
CA ALA A 18 -2.53 15.57 -8.36
C ALA A 18 -2.03 16.31 -9.59
N ASN A 19 -2.16 17.63 -9.57
CA ASN A 19 -1.49 18.55 -10.49
C ASN A 19 -0.94 19.76 -9.69
N ALA A 20 -0.39 20.76 -10.38
CA ALA A 20 0.18 21.94 -9.73
C ALA A 20 -0.82 22.79 -8.92
N GLN A 21 -2.14 22.58 -9.08
CA GLN A 21 -3.19 23.41 -8.49
C GLN A 21 -3.95 22.69 -7.38
N ARG A 22 -4.17 21.37 -7.50
CA ARG A 22 -4.97 20.58 -6.55
C ARG A 22 -4.63 19.11 -6.60
N GLN A 23 -5.03 18.41 -5.55
CA GLN A 23 -5.10 16.95 -5.53
C GLN A 23 -6.51 16.50 -5.16
N GLU A 24 -6.92 15.38 -5.74
CA GLU A 24 -8.17 14.69 -5.45
C GLU A 24 -7.89 13.22 -5.15
N ILE A 25 -8.50 12.69 -4.11
CA ILE A 25 -8.32 11.30 -3.68
C ILE A 25 -9.69 10.67 -3.52
N ARG A 26 -9.84 9.42 -3.99
CA ARG A 26 -11.07 8.65 -3.88
C ARG A 26 -10.81 7.24 -3.41
N VAL A 27 -11.60 6.82 -2.45
CA VAL A 27 -11.80 5.42 -2.13
C VAL A 27 -12.95 4.93 -2.98
N LEU A 28 -12.67 4.01 -3.91
CA LEU A 28 -13.62 3.50 -4.90
C LEU A 28 -14.42 2.32 -4.37
N ASP A 29 -13.77 1.46 -3.59
CA ASP A 29 -14.37 0.28 -2.97
C ASP A 29 -13.61 -0.10 -1.68
N LEU A 30 -14.32 -0.61 -0.69
CA LEU A 30 -13.78 -1.18 0.53
C LEU A 30 -14.03 -2.71 0.58
N GLY A 31 -14.00 -3.38 -0.57
CA GLY A 31 -14.36 -4.77 -0.70
C GLY A 31 -13.44 -5.56 -1.62
N ARG A 32 -14.02 -6.22 -2.63
CA ARG A 32 -13.32 -7.16 -3.53
C ARG A 32 -13.51 -6.86 -5.02
N ARG A 33 -14.07 -5.71 -5.37
CA ARG A 33 -14.40 -5.36 -6.77
C ARG A 33 -13.36 -4.46 -7.43
N HIS A 34 -12.10 -4.52 -6.99
CA HIS A 34 -11.02 -3.66 -7.50
C HIS A 34 -10.93 -3.66 -9.03
N THR A 35 -11.08 -4.84 -9.67
CA THR A 35 -11.03 -4.97 -11.13
C THR A 35 -12.18 -4.22 -11.83
N GLU A 36 -13.36 -4.18 -11.20
CA GLU A 36 -14.55 -3.57 -11.79
C GLU A 36 -14.55 -2.05 -11.68
N VAL A 37 -14.01 -1.51 -10.58
CA VAL A 37 -14.14 -0.10 -10.24
C VAL A 37 -12.92 0.74 -10.59
N LEU A 38 -11.72 0.15 -10.68
CA LEU A 38 -10.47 0.91 -10.80
C LEU A 38 -10.40 1.74 -12.08
N ALA A 39 -10.65 1.13 -13.24
CA ALA A 39 -10.57 1.84 -14.52
C ALA A 39 -11.62 2.95 -14.64
N ALA A 40 -12.85 2.69 -14.19
CA ALA A 40 -13.91 3.68 -14.15
C ALA A 40 -13.57 4.85 -13.21
N GLY A 41 -13.10 4.56 -12.00
CA GLY A 41 -12.70 5.56 -11.03
C GLY A 41 -11.54 6.45 -11.50
N ILE A 42 -10.56 5.89 -12.18
CA ILE A 42 -9.46 6.66 -12.81
C ILE A 42 -10.04 7.59 -13.90
N SER A 43 -10.92 7.08 -14.76
CA SER A 43 -11.53 7.87 -15.85
C SER A 43 -12.38 9.03 -15.32
N GLU A 44 -13.20 8.76 -14.29
CA GLU A 44 -14.02 9.78 -13.63
C GLU A 44 -13.15 10.86 -12.98
N LEU A 45 -12.10 10.46 -12.27
CA LEU A 45 -11.19 11.38 -11.61
C LEU A 45 -10.44 12.28 -12.60
N LEU A 46 -9.97 11.72 -13.71
CA LEU A 46 -9.37 12.48 -14.82
C LEU A 46 -10.37 13.51 -15.38
N HIS A 47 -11.59 13.07 -15.66
CA HIS A 47 -12.65 13.96 -16.20
C HIS A 47 -12.94 15.14 -15.28
N GLU A 48 -13.09 14.90 -13.98
CA GLU A 48 -13.35 15.96 -12.99
C GLU A 48 -12.18 16.93 -12.82
N MET A 49 -10.96 16.44 -13.00
CA MET A 49 -9.77 17.29 -13.00
C MET A 49 -9.55 18.03 -14.33
N GLY A 50 -10.41 17.77 -15.34
CA GLY A 50 -10.29 18.35 -16.67
C GLY A 50 -9.09 17.83 -17.46
N LEU A 51 -8.61 16.63 -17.12
CA LEU A 51 -7.45 15.98 -17.74
C LEU A 51 -7.89 14.82 -18.62
N ARG A 52 -7.09 14.54 -19.63
CA ARG A 52 -7.20 13.32 -20.46
C ARG A 52 -6.13 12.33 -20.04
N PRO A 53 -6.27 11.04 -20.31
CA PRO A 53 -5.22 10.07 -20.00
C PRO A 53 -3.82 10.46 -20.50
N ARG A 54 -3.73 11.02 -21.69
CA ARG A 54 -2.46 11.48 -22.30
C ARG A 54 -1.81 12.69 -21.60
N ASP A 55 -2.55 13.35 -20.72
CA ASP A 55 -2.04 14.49 -19.95
C ASP A 55 -1.35 14.02 -18.66
N LEU A 56 -1.40 12.69 -18.35
CA LEU A 56 -0.65 12.08 -17.27
C LEU A 56 0.85 12.10 -17.57
N GLU A 57 1.61 12.56 -16.58
CA GLU A 57 3.07 12.66 -16.66
C GLU A 57 3.76 11.59 -15.81
N ARG A 58 3.03 10.97 -14.87
CA ARG A 58 3.55 9.92 -14.01
C ARG A 58 2.44 9.08 -13.40
N VAL A 59 2.69 7.77 -13.23
CA VAL A 59 1.82 6.87 -12.47
C VAL A 59 2.60 6.27 -11.30
N VAL A 60 2.06 6.42 -10.10
CA VAL A 60 2.57 5.78 -8.87
C VAL A 60 1.68 4.61 -8.52
N VAL A 61 2.27 3.48 -8.19
CA VAL A 61 1.50 2.29 -7.82
C VAL A 61 2.06 1.63 -6.57
N ASP A 62 1.15 1.28 -5.66
CA ASP A 62 1.48 0.42 -4.54
C ASP A 62 1.73 -1.01 -5.06
N VAL A 63 2.95 -1.49 -4.84
CA VAL A 63 3.38 -2.83 -5.24
C VAL A 63 3.24 -3.85 -4.12
N GLY A 64 2.76 -3.45 -2.94
CA GLY A 64 2.60 -4.32 -1.78
C GLY A 64 3.66 -4.11 -0.69
N PRO A 65 3.70 -5.00 0.29
CA PRO A 65 2.97 -6.27 0.39
C PRO A 65 1.47 -6.10 0.68
N GLY A 66 0.66 -7.09 0.28
CA GLY A 66 -0.79 -7.03 0.51
C GLY A 66 -1.56 -8.17 -0.15
N LEU A 67 -2.81 -7.91 -0.49
CA LEU A 67 -3.72 -8.88 -1.11
C LEU A 67 -3.28 -9.20 -2.55
N PHE A 68 -3.01 -10.46 -2.80
CA PHE A 68 -2.49 -10.97 -4.07
C PHE A 68 -3.28 -10.51 -5.31
N THR A 69 -4.62 -10.58 -5.25
CA THR A 69 -5.48 -10.18 -6.37
C THR A 69 -5.44 -8.67 -6.59
N GLY A 70 -5.55 -7.89 -5.51
CA GLY A 70 -5.52 -6.43 -5.59
C GLY A 70 -4.21 -5.92 -6.16
N LEU A 71 -3.08 -6.39 -5.66
CA LEU A 71 -1.74 -6.04 -6.16
C LEU A 71 -1.61 -6.26 -7.68
N ARG A 72 -2.09 -7.39 -8.17
CA ARG A 72 -2.05 -7.68 -9.62
C ARG A 72 -2.89 -6.72 -10.43
N VAL A 73 -4.07 -6.37 -9.95
CA VAL A 73 -4.96 -5.41 -10.62
C VAL A 73 -4.31 -4.04 -10.70
N GLY A 74 -3.82 -3.50 -9.58
CA GLY A 74 -3.17 -2.18 -9.55
C GLY A 74 -1.91 -2.13 -10.41
N VAL A 75 -1.01 -3.09 -10.23
CA VAL A 75 0.26 -3.14 -10.98
C VAL A 75 0.02 -3.33 -12.48
N ALA A 76 -0.90 -4.23 -12.89
CA ALA A 76 -1.21 -4.42 -14.30
C ALA A 76 -1.84 -3.16 -14.93
N THR A 77 -2.71 -2.47 -14.18
CA THR A 77 -3.30 -1.20 -14.63
C THR A 77 -2.23 -0.12 -14.79
N ALA A 78 -1.32 0.01 -13.82
CA ALA A 78 -0.23 0.98 -13.90
C ALA A 78 0.70 0.71 -15.09
N ILE A 79 1.09 -0.56 -15.32
CA ILE A 79 1.91 -0.96 -16.46
C ILE A 79 1.18 -0.65 -17.78
N GLY A 80 -0.10 -1.01 -17.89
CA GLY A 80 -0.88 -0.73 -19.10
C GLY A 80 -0.99 0.78 -19.41
N LEU A 81 -1.15 1.62 -18.37
CA LEU A 81 -1.13 3.08 -18.53
C LEU A 81 0.27 3.57 -18.92
N GLY A 82 1.32 3.11 -18.25
CA GLY A 82 2.69 3.50 -18.55
C GLY A 82 3.10 3.17 -19.98
N GLU A 83 2.82 1.95 -20.44
CA GLU A 83 3.12 1.51 -21.80
C GLU A 83 2.25 2.21 -22.84
N GLY A 84 0.93 2.34 -22.57
CA GLY A 84 -0.02 2.94 -23.52
C GLY A 84 0.14 4.45 -23.67
N LEU A 85 0.62 5.15 -22.64
CA LEU A 85 0.77 6.61 -22.63
C LEU A 85 2.23 7.06 -22.74
N GLY A 86 3.18 6.16 -22.59
CA GLY A 86 4.60 6.49 -22.54
C GLY A 86 5.00 7.26 -21.26
N CYS A 87 4.24 7.13 -20.17
CA CYS A 87 4.53 7.84 -18.93
C CYS A 87 5.29 6.97 -17.92
N PRO A 88 6.25 7.57 -17.18
CA PRO A 88 7.06 6.86 -16.20
C PRO A 88 6.23 6.31 -15.04
N LEU A 89 6.67 5.15 -14.51
CA LEU A 89 6.07 4.50 -13.36
C LEU A 89 6.95 4.65 -12.11
N VAL A 90 6.32 4.83 -10.95
CA VAL A 90 6.97 4.83 -9.65
C VAL A 90 6.35 3.75 -8.77
N ALA A 91 7.16 2.77 -8.37
CA ALA A 91 6.75 1.75 -7.41
C ALA A 91 6.97 2.24 -5.98
N VAL A 92 5.96 2.03 -5.14
CA VAL A 92 6.01 2.33 -3.70
C VAL A 92 5.46 1.13 -2.94
N THR A 93 5.86 0.94 -1.67
CA THR A 93 5.35 -0.18 -0.88
C THR A 93 4.23 0.25 0.05
N SER A 94 3.28 -0.65 0.33
CA SER A 94 2.18 -0.40 1.27
C SER A 94 2.69 0.01 2.65
N LEU A 95 3.75 -0.66 3.13
CA LEU A 95 4.36 -0.36 4.42
C LEU A 95 5.00 1.03 4.46
N GLU A 96 5.66 1.43 3.37
CA GLU A 96 6.22 2.76 3.21
C GLU A 96 5.11 3.82 3.15
N LEU A 97 4.03 3.58 2.42
CA LEU A 97 2.90 4.50 2.34
C LEU A 97 2.19 4.71 3.68
N LEU A 98 2.11 3.69 4.52
CA LEU A 98 1.62 3.81 5.90
C LEU A 98 2.52 4.73 6.73
N ALA A 99 3.84 4.54 6.66
CA ALA A 99 4.79 5.37 7.40
C ALA A 99 4.82 6.83 6.89
N HIS A 100 4.76 7.03 5.57
CA HIS A 100 4.67 8.37 5.00
C HIS A 100 3.32 9.05 5.31
N GLY A 101 2.23 8.30 5.41
CA GLY A 101 0.95 8.82 5.89
C GLY A 101 1.02 9.33 7.32
N ALA A 102 1.70 8.60 8.20
CA ALA A 102 1.97 9.04 9.57
C ALA A 102 2.81 10.35 9.60
N ALA A 103 3.82 10.45 8.72
CA ALA A 103 4.59 11.68 8.56
C ALA A 103 3.74 12.86 8.09
N LEU A 104 2.84 12.66 7.12
CA LEU A 104 1.92 13.70 6.65
C LEU A 104 0.94 14.17 7.74
N ALA A 105 0.63 13.29 8.70
CA ALA A 105 -0.15 13.63 9.89
C ALA A 105 0.67 14.35 10.97
N GLY A 106 1.96 14.63 10.73
CA GLY A 106 2.85 15.34 11.65
C GLY A 106 3.42 14.47 12.76
N LEU A 107 3.40 13.14 12.64
CA LEU A 107 4.03 12.26 13.63
C LEU A 107 5.55 12.32 13.50
N HIS A 108 6.22 12.35 14.68
CA HIS A 108 7.67 12.21 14.84
C HIS A 108 7.92 11.04 15.79
N ALA A 109 8.13 9.84 15.26
CA ALA A 109 8.17 8.61 16.05
C ALA A 109 8.89 7.47 15.32
N ILE A 110 9.13 6.39 16.06
CA ILE A 110 9.32 5.07 15.46
C ILE A 110 7.95 4.52 15.11
N VAL A 111 7.73 4.22 13.84
CA VAL A 111 6.46 3.72 13.29
C VAL A 111 6.64 2.29 12.82
N VAL A 112 5.81 1.40 13.32
CA VAL A 112 5.67 0.02 12.83
C VAL A 112 4.44 -0.04 11.94
N ALA A 113 4.68 -0.09 10.64
CA ALA A 113 3.65 -0.32 9.66
C ALA A 113 3.35 -1.82 9.56
N ALA A 114 2.07 -2.20 9.62
CA ALA A 114 1.65 -3.59 9.56
C ALA A 114 0.46 -3.78 8.61
N VAL A 115 0.62 -4.64 7.61
CA VAL A 115 -0.42 -5.05 6.67
C VAL A 115 -0.86 -6.47 6.96
N ASP A 116 -2.18 -6.73 6.91
CA ASP A 116 -2.75 -8.06 7.18
C ASP A 116 -2.29 -9.09 6.12
N GLY A 117 -1.42 -10.00 6.53
CA GLY A 117 -0.89 -11.09 5.70
C GLY A 117 -1.85 -12.29 5.60
N ARG A 118 -3.04 -12.23 6.21
CA ARG A 118 -4.01 -13.33 6.33
C ARG A 118 -3.47 -14.53 7.11
N ARG A 119 -4.35 -15.42 7.52
CA ARG A 119 -4.02 -16.67 8.24
C ARG A 119 -3.13 -16.47 9.46
N GLY A 120 -3.34 -15.39 10.23
CA GLY A 120 -2.58 -15.08 11.44
C GLY A 120 -1.23 -14.38 11.19
N ALA A 121 -0.84 -14.17 9.94
CA ALA A 121 0.38 -13.44 9.60
C ALA A 121 0.11 -11.94 9.42
N VAL A 122 1.15 -11.16 9.64
CA VAL A 122 1.24 -9.74 9.30
C VAL A 122 2.54 -9.48 8.53
N PHE A 123 2.48 -8.58 7.56
CA PHE A 123 3.66 -8.01 6.91
C PHE A 123 4.02 -6.75 7.68
N VAL A 124 5.25 -6.65 8.16
CA VAL A 124 5.66 -5.51 9.00
C VAL A 124 6.98 -4.92 8.53
N GLN A 125 7.10 -3.62 8.73
CA GLN A 125 8.38 -2.92 8.61
C GLN A 125 8.40 -1.76 9.59
N THR A 126 9.57 -1.51 10.20
CA THR A 126 9.79 -0.40 11.12
C THR A 126 10.42 0.76 10.38
N PHE A 127 9.92 1.96 10.66
CA PHE A 127 10.40 3.21 10.08
C PHE A 127 10.70 4.22 11.18
N ARG A 128 11.67 5.07 10.91
CA ARG A 128 11.87 6.32 11.65
C ARG A 128 11.19 7.44 10.87
N VAL A 129 10.29 8.15 11.54
CA VAL A 129 9.56 9.30 11.01
C VAL A 129 9.98 10.54 11.81
N GLY A 130 10.46 11.57 11.14
CA GLY A 130 10.93 12.80 11.77
C GLY A 130 11.27 13.89 10.74
N ASP A 131 11.98 14.93 11.19
CA ASP A 131 12.32 16.11 10.38
C ASP A 131 13.14 15.77 9.13
N GLU A 132 13.95 14.72 9.19
CA GLU A 132 14.73 14.22 8.04
C GLU A 132 13.89 13.39 7.06
N GLY A 133 12.59 13.24 7.34
CA GLY A 133 11.64 12.45 6.54
C GLY A 133 11.38 11.07 7.10
N VAL A 134 11.12 10.11 6.21
CA VAL A 134 10.81 8.71 6.54
C VAL A 134 11.95 7.82 6.08
N SER A 135 12.50 7.02 6.98
CA SER A 135 13.56 6.06 6.67
C SER A 135 13.27 4.69 7.28
N ALA A 136 13.49 3.62 6.51
CA ALA A 136 13.34 2.26 7.01
C ALA A 136 14.45 1.93 8.02
N VAL A 137 14.07 1.32 9.15
CA VAL A 137 15.02 0.86 10.20
C VAL A 137 15.51 -0.56 9.90
N GLY A 138 14.77 -1.32 9.09
CA GLY A 138 15.14 -2.68 8.69
C GLY A 138 14.30 -3.16 7.50
N PRO A 139 14.52 -4.38 7.04
CA PRO A 139 13.75 -4.94 5.94
C PRO A 139 12.31 -5.24 6.34
N ALA A 140 11.42 -5.30 5.35
CA ALA A 140 10.07 -5.83 5.53
C ALA A 140 10.13 -7.32 5.88
N GLN A 141 9.25 -7.76 6.79
CA GLN A 141 9.22 -9.13 7.32
C GLN A 141 7.81 -9.70 7.32
N VAL A 142 7.73 -11.03 7.30
CA VAL A 142 6.51 -11.78 7.58
C VAL A 142 6.59 -12.34 8.97
N THR A 143 5.62 -12.02 9.82
CA THR A 143 5.58 -12.48 11.21
C THR A 143 4.13 -12.61 11.69
N THR A 144 3.90 -12.72 12.99
CA THR A 144 2.56 -12.68 13.61
C THR A 144 2.41 -11.40 14.44
N ALA A 145 1.19 -10.91 14.60
CA ALA A 145 0.91 -9.75 15.47
C ALA A 145 1.47 -9.99 16.89
N ARG A 146 1.32 -11.21 17.42
CA ARG A 146 1.85 -11.60 18.73
C ARG A 146 3.37 -11.40 18.85
N ASN A 147 4.14 -11.79 17.83
CA ASN A 147 5.60 -11.62 17.86
C ASN A 147 5.98 -10.15 17.87
N VAL A 148 5.31 -9.31 17.06
CA VAL A 148 5.53 -7.85 17.05
C VAL A 148 5.23 -7.25 18.43
N VAL A 149 4.10 -7.64 19.03
CA VAL A 149 3.70 -7.16 20.37
C VAL A 149 4.72 -7.56 21.44
N ILE A 150 5.20 -8.82 21.43
CA ILE A 150 6.22 -9.29 22.38
C ILE A 150 7.53 -8.49 22.21
N GLU A 151 7.97 -8.30 20.97
CA GLU A 151 9.20 -7.55 20.66
C GLU A 151 9.13 -6.13 21.23
N TRP A 152 8.07 -5.40 20.93
CA TRP A 152 7.94 -4.00 21.37
C TRP A 152 7.61 -3.85 22.85
N ALA A 153 6.85 -4.78 23.44
CA ALA A 153 6.64 -4.81 24.89
C ALA A 153 7.96 -5.06 25.64
N THR A 154 8.86 -5.89 25.08
CA THR A 154 10.16 -6.19 25.67
C THR A 154 11.15 -5.05 25.47
N ASN A 155 11.12 -4.38 24.30
CA ASN A 155 11.98 -3.24 23.99
C ASN A 155 11.68 -2.05 24.93
N GLY A 156 10.39 -1.79 25.23
CA GLY A 156 9.94 -0.72 26.10
C GLY A 156 10.07 0.70 25.52
N ALA A 157 10.59 0.86 24.30
CA ALA A 157 10.70 2.15 23.64
C ALA A 157 9.33 2.64 23.12
N PRO A 158 9.10 3.97 23.07
CA PRO A 158 7.89 4.52 22.45
C PRO A 158 7.79 4.12 20.98
N VAL A 159 6.59 3.70 20.57
CA VAL A 159 6.32 3.22 19.21
C VAL A 159 4.89 3.55 18.79
N VAL A 160 4.70 3.81 17.48
CA VAL A 160 3.39 3.99 16.86
C VAL A 160 3.14 2.83 15.90
N PHE A 161 1.99 2.19 16.04
CA PHE A 161 1.54 1.10 15.16
C PHE A 161 0.47 1.62 14.19
N THR A 162 0.52 1.21 12.92
CA THR A 162 -0.45 1.64 11.90
C THR A 162 -0.64 0.58 10.82
N GLY A 163 -1.77 0.62 10.12
CA GLY A 163 -2.16 -0.27 9.02
C GLY A 163 -3.28 -1.25 9.36
N ASP A 164 -3.84 -1.93 8.35
CA ASP A 164 -4.96 -2.88 8.51
C ASP A 164 -4.59 -4.14 9.31
N GLY A 165 -3.30 -4.48 9.35
CA GLY A 165 -2.78 -5.52 10.24
C GLY A 165 -2.89 -5.11 11.71
N VAL A 166 -2.72 -3.82 12.04
CA VAL A 166 -2.94 -3.30 13.39
C VAL A 166 -4.42 -3.24 13.73
N GLU A 167 -5.26 -2.75 12.82
CA GLU A 167 -6.72 -2.73 12.99
C GLU A 167 -7.26 -4.12 13.30
N ARG A 168 -6.82 -5.14 12.55
CA ARG A 168 -7.24 -6.53 12.73
C ARG A 168 -6.91 -7.12 14.10
N TYR A 169 -5.79 -6.74 14.68
CA TYR A 169 -5.28 -7.21 15.98
C TYR A 169 -5.20 -6.07 17.00
N LEU A 170 -6.14 -5.14 16.94
CA LEU A 170 -6.12 -3.88 17.70
C LEU A 170 -5.93 -4.08 19.20
N SER A 171 -6.61 -5.08 19.79
CA SER A 171 -6.47 -5.37 21.23
C SER A 171 -5.06 -5.76 21.63
N ASP A 172 -4.33 -6.46 20.77
CA ASP A 172 -2.97 -6.90 21.05
C ASP A 172 -1.98 -5.72 20.96
N PHE A 173 -2.08 -4.91 19.89
CA PHE A 173 -1.22 -3.74 19.71
C PHE A 173 -1.47 -2.64 20.74
N ALA A 174 -2.73 -2.39 21.12
CA ALA A 174 -3.09 -1.41 22.14
C ALA A 174 -2.62 -1.79 23.54
N ALA A 175 -2.30 -3.06 23.79
CA ALA A 175 -1.75 -3.53 25.06
C ALA A 175 -0.23 -3.35 25.19
N VAL A 176 0.48 -2.91 24.15
CA VAL A 176 1.94 -2.68 24.20
C VAL A 176 2.24 -1.47 25.10
N PRO A 177 3.05 -1.62 26.17
CA PRO A 177 3.47 -0.49 26.98
C PRO A 177 4.22 0.55 26.12
N ASN A 178 3.88 1.84 26.29
CA ASN A 178 4.42 2.94 25.48
C ASN A 178 4.11 2.84 23.96
N GLY A 179 3.20 1.93 23.56
CA GLY A 179 2.67 1.82 22.20
C GLY A 179 1.46 2.75 22.01
N GLN A 180 1.36 3.34 20.84
CA GLN A 180 0.20 4.10 20.38
C GLN A 180 -0.27 3.52 19.06
N VAL A 181 -1.59 3.53 18.80
CA VAL A 181 -2.16 3.15 17.53
C VAL A 181 -2.52 4.42 16.76
N PHE A 182 -1.99 4.56 15.57
CA PHE A 182 -2.38 5.58 14.62
C PHE A 182 -3.40 4.99 13.65
N ASP A 183 -4.61 5.51 13.68
CA ASP A 183 -5.75 5.02 12.88
C ASP A 183 -5.60 5.39 11.40
N GLN A 184 -4.85 4.58 10.69
CA GLN A 184 -4.67 4.65 9.24
C GLN A 184 -4.58 3.22 8.70
N PRO A 185 -5.73 2.54 8.49
CA PRO A 185 -5.74 1.16 8.02
C PRO A 185 -5.34 1.01 6.55
N VAL A 186 -5.53 2.05 5.74
CA VAL A 186 -5.24 2.04 4.30
C VAL A 186 -3.94 2.79 4.01
N PRO A 187 -3.05 2.24 3.16
CA PRO A 187 -1.87 2.95 2.68
C PRO A 187 -2.22 4.31 2.08
N SER A 188 -1.44 5.34 2.41
CA SER A 188 -1.78 6.73 2.09
C SER A 188 -1.60 7.06 0.61
N VAL A 189 -2.70 7.27 -0.09
CA VAL A 189 -2.68 7.76 -1.48
C VAL A 189 -2.08 9.17 -1.58
N ALA A 190 -2.29 10.02 -0.57
CA ALA A 190 -1.63 11.34 -0.52
C ALA A 190 -0.10 11.20 -0.44
N ALA A 191 0.39 10.24 0.36
CA ALA A 191 1.82 9.92 0.41
C ALA A 191 2.33 9.39 -0.93
N ALA A 192 1.56 8.54 -1.61
CA ALA A 192 1.91 8.04 -2.94
C ALA A 192 2.06 9.19 -3.96
N LEU A 193 1.13 10.13 -3.99
CA LEU A 193 1.22 11.33 -4.83
C LEU A 193 2.48 12.14 -4.54
N ALA A 194 2.75 12.44 -3.26
CA ALA A 194 3.91 13.21 -2.84
C ALA A 194 5.24 12.50 -3.17
N LEU A 195 5.30 11.18 -3.02
CA LEU A 195 6.46 10.37 -3.43
C LEU A 195 6.61 10.34 -4.95
N GLY A 196 5.51 10.26 -5.68
CA GLY A 196 5.50 10.27 -7.13
C GLY A 196 6.08 11.54 -7.74
N GLU A 197 5.93 12.69 -7.08
CA GLU A 197 6.50 13.95 -7.54
C GLU A 197 8.03 14.01 -7.39
N ARG A 198 8.59 13.33 -6.40
CA ARG A 198 9.99 13.47 -5.96
C ARG A 198 10.90 12.30 -6.34
N ARG A 199 10.30 11.11 -6.47
CA ARG A 199 11.06 9.87 -6.66
C ARG A 199 11.37 9.66 -8.14
N GLU A 200 12.57 9.17 -8.43
CA GLU A 200 12.92 8.74 -9.78
C GLU A 200 12.05 7.57 -10.24
N PRO A 201 11.76 7.48 -11.54
CA PRO A 201 11.03 6.35 -12.11
C PRO A 201 11.67 5.02 -11.78
N SER A 202 10.84 4.02 -11.53
CA SER A 202 11.30 2.66 -11.24
C SER A 202 11.67 1.93 -12.53
N GLU A 203 12.84 1.32 -12.58
CA GLU A 203 13.27 0.49 -13.72
C GLU A 203 12.34 -0.72 -13.92
N ARG A 204 11.75 -1.21 -12.83
CA ARG A 204 10.86 -2.36 -12.83
C ARG A 204 9.72 -2.18 -11.85
N VAL A 205 8.50 -2.44 -12.30
CA VAL A 205 7.29 -2.42 -11.48
C VAL A 205 6.71 -3.83 -11.44
N VAL A 206 6.81 -4.48 -10.30
CA VAL A 206 6.31 -5.86 -10.08
C VAL A 206 5.72 -5.97 -8.67
N PRO A 207 4.68 -6.79 -8.46
CA PRO A 207 4.15 -7.03 -7.14
C PRO A 207 5.21 -7.57 -6.17
N LEU A 208 5.25 -7.02 -4.96
CA LEU A 208 6.12 -7.45 -3.88
C LEU A 208 5.43 -8.58 -3.08
N TYR A 209 5.83 -9.81 -3.35
CA TYR A 209 5.35 -10.97 -2.61
C TYR A 209 6.34 -11.34 -1.52
N LEU A 210 6.05 -10.98 -0.26
CA LEU A 210 6.84 -11.39 0.91
C LEU A 210 6.56 -12.84 1.34
N ARG A 211 5.47 -13.42 0.86
CA ARG A 211 5.11 -14.83 1.04
C ARG A 211 4.73 -15.42 -0.32
N GLU A 212 5.15 -16.65 -0.59
CA GLU A 212 4.73 -17.37 -1.80
C GLU A 212 3.21 -17.50 -1.85
N ALA A 213 2.66 -17.42 -3.07
CA ALA A 213 1.22 -17.63 -3.25
C ALA A 213 0.84 -19.06 -2.83
N ASP A 214 -0.17 -19.20 -1.99
CA ASP A 214 -0.73 -20.49 -1.56
C ASP A 214 -1.51 -21.20 -2.70
N ALA A 215 -0.95 -21.23 -3.90
CA ALA A 215 -1.53 -21.95 -5.03
C ALA A 215 -1.21 -23.44 -4.88
N VAL A 216 -2.00 -24.17 -4.11
CA VAL A 216 -2.10 -25.63 -4.26
C VAL A 216 -2.88 -25.85 -5.56
N ALA A 217 -2.20 -26.31 -6.61
CA ALA A 217 -2.84 -26.75 -7.83
C ALA A 217 -3.68 -27.99 -7.52
N ASN A 218 -4.97 -27.81 -7.27
CA ASN A 218 -5.94 -28.90 -7.23
C ASN A 218 -6.21 -29.39 -8.66
N PHE A 219 -5.23 -29.98 -9.30
CA PHE A 219 -5.45 -30.84 -10.45
C PHE A 219 -5.91 -32.21 -9.94
N THR A 220 -7.21 -32.35 -9.66
CA THR A 220 -7.85 -33.65 -9.68
C THR A 220 -7.91 -34.07 -11.15
N THR A 221 -6.94 -34.85 -11.59
CA THR A 221 -7.08 -35.70 -12.76
C THR A 221 -8.26 -36.62 -12.51
N ARG A 222 -9.42 -36.33 -13.08
CA ARG A 222 -10.46 -37.34 -13.24
C ARG A 222 -9.88 -38.38 -14.20
N GLU A 223 -9.39 -39.48 -13.63
CA GLU A 223 -9.19 -40.70 -14.40
C GLU A 223 -10.57 -41.07 -14.98
N ARG A 224 -10.68 -41.03 -16.31
CA ARG A 224 -11.79 -41.67 -17.00
C ARG A 224 -11.55 -43.16 -16.89
N GLU A 225 -12.33 -43.84 -16.09
CA GLU A 225 -12.43 -45.30 -16.18
C GLU A 225 -12.96 -45.70 -17.58
N PRO A 226 -12.45 -46.83 -18.10
CA PRO A 226 -12.73 -47.32 -19.44
C PRO A 226 -14.17 -47.78 -19.69
#